data_11713a8886e75d37cf39f910006be305
#
_entry.id   11713a8886e75d37cf39f910006be305
#
_cell.length_a   1.000
_cell.length_b   1.000
_cell.length_c   1.000
_cell.angle_alpha   90.00
_cell.angle_beta   90.00
_cell.angle_gamma   90.00
#
_symmetry.space_group_name_H-M   'P 1'
#
loop_
_entity.id
_entity.type
_entity.pdbx_description
1 polymer ?
#
loop_
_entity_poly.entity_id
_entity_poly.type
_entity_poly.pdbx_seq_one_letter_code
_entity_poly.pdbx_strand_id
1 'polypeptide(L)'
;MTNKKILICDDDEGILDMLEMILEESGYNITPVKNSLHIYDEIKKVKPDLILLDLWMPVLSGDQILRTLRKSPETNSLPVIAISASREGQRIATEAGASDFLAKPFDLDLLVSKVKEAIAA
;
A
#
# COMPACT_ATOMS: atom_id res chain seq x y z
N MET A 1 -13.97 -15.66 -7.31
CA MET A 1 -13.21 -15.22 -6.13
C MET A 1 -11.73 -15.06 -6.48
N THR A 2 -11.13 -14.03 -5.97
CA THR A 2 -9.70 -13.79 -6.23
C THR A 2 -8.84 -14.33 -5.09
N ASN A 3 -7.65 -14.84 -5.45
CA ASN A 3 -6.64 -15.22 -4.46
C ASN A 3 -5.55 -14.13 -4.35
N LYS A 4 -5.84 -12.94 -4.85
CA LYS A 4 -4.88 -11.84 -4.81
C LYS A 4 -4.65 -11.37 -3.38
N LYS A 5 -3.39 -11.06 -3.08
CA LYS A 5 -2.93 -10.67 -1.76
C LYS A 5 -2.58 -9.19 -1.74
N ILE A 6 -3.13 -8.48 -0.77
CA ILE A 6 -2.84 -7.07 -0.58
C ILE A 6 -2.23 -6.88 0.80
N LEU A 7 -1.07 -6.25 0.86
CA LEU A 7 -0.44 -5.86 2.10
C LEU A 7 -0.73 -4.39 2.33
N ILE A 8 -1.22 -4.04 3.51
CA ILE A 8 -1.53 -2.66 3.87
C ILE A 8 -0.62 -2.25 5.01
N CYS A 9 0.13 -1.16 4.82
CA CYS A 9 1.02 -0.64 5.85
C CYS A 9 0.58 0.77 6.24
N ASP A 10 0.12 0.94 7.47
CA ASP A 10 -0.33 2.21 8.03
C ASP A 10 -0.24 2.12 9.55
N ASP A 11 0.23 3.17 10.21
CA ASP A 11 0.36 3.17 11.67
C ASP A 11 -0.95 3.47 12.39
N ASP A 12 -2.01 3.84 11.67
CA ASP A 12 -3.34 4.10 12.22
C ASP A 12 -4.18 2.83 12.19
N GLU A 13 -4.45 2.25 13.37
CA GLU A 13 -5.24 1.01 13.47
C GLU A 13 -6.65 1.15 12.90
N GLY A 14 -7.27 2.30 13.06
CA GLY A 14 -8.62 2.53 12.54
C GLY A 14 -8.65 2.44 11.03
N ILE A 15 -7.65 3.00 10.36
CA ILE A 15 -7.53 2.94 8.92
C ILE A 15 -7.24 1.50 8.47
N LEU A 16 -6.33 0.81 9.15
CA LEU A 16 -6.03 -0.58 8.84
C LEU A 16 -7.27 -1.47 8.93
N ASP A 17 -8.02 -1.33 10.02
CA ASP A 17 -9.22 -2.14 10.23
C ASP A 17 -10.28 -1.86 9.16
N MET A 18 -10.47 -0.59 8.82
CA MET A 18 -11.43 -0.19 7.81
C MET A 18 -11.04 -0.74 6.43
N LEU A 19 -9.79 -0.58 6.04
CA LEU A 19 -9.32 -1.05 4.74
C LEU A 19 -9.37 -2.57 4.65
N GLU A 20 -8.99 -3.25 5.72
CA GLU A 20 -9.04 -4.71 5.76
C GLU A 20 -10.46 -5.20 5.53
N MET A 21 -11.42 -4.63 6.24
CA MET A 21 -12.82 -5.03 6.12
C MET A 21 -13.35 -4.81 4.71
N ILE A 22 -13.12 -3.62 4.15
CA ILE A 22 -13.65 -3.26 2.84
C ILE A 22 -13.05 -4.12 1.74
N LEU A 23 -11.75 -4.35 1.78
CA LEU A 23 -11.07 -5.11 0.73
C LEU A 23 -11.30 -6.60 0.86
N GLU A 24 -11.47 -7.12 2.08
CA GLU A 24 -11.86 -8.52 2.26
C GLU A 24 -13.25 -8.76 1.70
N GLU A 25 -14.17 -7.82 1.84
CA GLU A 25 -15.49 -7.92 1.24
C GLU A 25 -15.42 -7.98 -0.28
N SER A 26 -14.39 -7.38 -0.86
CA SER A 26 -14.15 -7.42 -2.31
C SER A 26 -13.45 -8.70 -2.77
N GLY A 27 -13.13 -9.60 -1.85
CA GLY A 27 -12.56 -10.92 -2.17
C GLY A 27 -11.06 -11.04 -2.10
N TYR A 28 -10.36 -10.02 -1.60
CA TYR A 28 -8.90 -10.05 -1.48
C TYR A 28 -8.44 -10.62 -0.14
N ASN A 29 -7.25 -11.22 -0.13
CA ASN A 29 -6.58 -11.62 1.09
C ASN A 29 -5.75 -10.46 1.60
N ILE A 30 -6.02 -9.98 2.81
CA ILE A 30 -5.42 -8.77 3.34
C ILE A 30 -4.45 -9.11 4.48
N THR A 31 -3.25 -8.51 4.43
CA THR A 31 -2.27 -8.57 5.50
C THR A 31 -2.03 -7.15 6.01
N PRO A 32 -2.55 -6.80 7.19
CA PRO A 32 -2.29 -5.47 7.75
C PRO A 32 -0.93 -5.45 8.47
N VAL A 33 -0.18 -4.37 8.29
CA VAL A 33 1.11 -4.16 8.95
C VAL A 33 1.06 -2.78 9.61
N LYS A 34 1.02 -2.75 10.92
CA LYS A 34 0.98 -1.49 11.67
C LYS A 34 2.36 -0.89 11.86
N ASN A 35 3.36 -1.74 12.06
CA ASN A 35 4.73 -1.29 12.32
C ASN A 35 5.57 -1.43 11.06
N SER A 36 5.97 -0.29 10.50
CA SER A 36 6.72 -0.26 9.25
C SER A 36 8.06 -0.99 9.30
N LEU A 37 8.62 -1.21 10.50
CA LEU A 37 9.86 -1.96 10.64
C LEU A 37 9.72 -3.42 10.22
N HIS A 38 8.50 -3.95 10.20
CA HIS A 38 8.24 -5.34 9.82
C HIS A 38 7.88 -5.52 8.35
N ILE A 39 7.84 -4.41 7.57
CA ILE A 39 7.29 -4.47 6.22
C ILE A 39 8.08 -5.38 5.27
N TYR A 40 9.40 -5.33 5.32
CA TYR A 40 10.21 -6.14 4.40
C TYR A 40 10.09 -7.64 4.67
N ASP A 41 10.04 -8.02 5.94
CA ASP A 41 9.83 -9.41 6.32
C ASP A 41 8.45 -9.91 5.88
N GLU A 42 7.44 -9.07 6.04
CA GLU A 42 6.09 -9.41 5.63
C GLU A 42 5.96 -9.52 4.11
N ILE A 43 6.65 -8.66 3.36
CA ILE A 43 6.65 -8.73 1.90
C ILE A 43 7.25 -10.06 1.44
N LYS A 44 8.36 -10.49 2.03
CA LYS A 44 9.00 -11.75 1.68
C LYS A 44 8.12 -12.95 2.02
N LYS A 45 7.43 -12.89 3.15
CA LYS A 45 6.58 -13.97 3.64
C LYS A 45 5.28 -14.07 2.85
N VAL A 46 4.61 -12.96 2.62
CA VAL A 46 3.29 -12.93 2.00
C VAL A 46 3.37 -12.93 0.48
N LYS A 47 4.36 -12.30 -0.10
CA LYS A 47 4.51 -12.08 -1.54
C LYS A 47 3.25 -11.43 -2.11
N PRO A 48 2.95 -10.19 -1.68
CA PRO A 48 1.70 -9.54 -2.10
C PRO A 48 1.67 -9.20 -3.57
N ASP A 49 0.46 -9.08 -4.11
CA ASP A 49 0.23 -8.61 -5.48
C ASP A 49 0.12 -7.09 -5.53
N LEU A 50 -0.12 -6.46 -4.40
CA LEU A 50 -0.26 -5.01 -4.28
C LEU A 50 0.07 -4.60 -2.86
N ILE A 51 0.68 -3.42 -2.70
CA ILE A 51 0.89 -2.79 -1.39
C ILE A 51 0.13 -1.47 -1.36
N LEU A 52 -0.65 -1.26 -0.30
CA LEU A 52 -1.19 0.06 0.05
C LEU A 52 -0.29 0.61 1.15
N LEU A 53 0.34 1.75 0.91
CA LEU A 53 1.43 2.22 1.74
C LEU A 53 1.22 3.67 2.15
N ASP A 54 1.03 3.91 3.47
CA ASP A 54 0.99 5.25 4.01
C ASP A 54 2.39 5.87 3.95
N LEU A 55 2.48 7.12 3.48
CA LEU A 55 3.78 7.81 3.37
C LEU A 55 4.28 8.33 4.71
N TRP A 56 3.37 8.70 5.62
CA TRP A 56 3.75 9.33 6.88
C TRP A 56 3.62 8.34 8.04
N MET A 57 4.73 7.69 8.38
CA MET A 57 4.81 6.74 9.48
C MET A 57 6.08 7.02 10.28
N PRO A 58 6.05 6.77 11.61
CA PRO A 58 7.25 6.96 12.42
C PRO A 58 8.33 5.93 12.07
N VAL A 59 9.56 6.26 12.33
CA VAL A 59 10.76 5.46 12.17
C VAL A 59 11.12 5.23 10.71
N LEU A 60 10.26 4.54 9.94
CA LEU A 60 10.51 4.24 8.54
C LEU A 60 9.33 4.74 7.72
N SER A 61 9.54 5.82 6.96
CA SER A 61 8.48 6.42 6.16
C SER A 61 8.18 5.61 4.91
N GLY A 62 6.95 5.81 4.38
CA GLY A 62 6.52 5.08 3.19
C GLY A 62 7.36 5.35 1.95
N ASP A 63 7.83 6.58 1.77
CA ASP A 63 8.67 6.90 0.63
C ASP A 63 10.04 6.22 0.71
N GLN A 64 10.61 6.06 1.90
CA GLN A 64 11.84 5.31 2.10
C GLN A 64 11.64 3.84 1.74
N ILE A 65 10.53 3.26 2.20
CA ILE A 65 10.18 1.88 1.88
C ILE A 65 10.04 1.71 0.37
N LEU A 66 9.31 2.60 -0.27
CA LEU A 66 9.06 2.55 -1.70
C LEU A 66 10.34 2.64 -2.51
N ARG A 67 11.23 3.57 -2.15
CA ARG A 67 12.54 3.69 -2.83
C ARG A 67 13.36 2.42 -2.72
N THR A 68 13.34 1.79 -1.54
CA THR A 68 14.04 0.52 -1.33
C THR A 68 13.47 -0.59 -2.20
N LEU A 69 12.14 -0.68 -2.28
CA LEU A 69 11.48 -1.68 -3.10
C LEU A 69 11.85 -1.53 -4.59
N ARG A 70 11.95 -0.30 -5.07
CA ARG A 70 12.27 -0.04 -6.48
C ARG A 70 13.72 -0.37 -6.84
N LYS A 71 14.60 -0.47 -5.85
CA LYS A 71 16.00 -0.81 -6.06
C LYS A 71 16.26 -2.32 -6.09
N SER A 72 15.31 -3.12 -5.61
CA SER A 72 15.46 -4.57 -5.57
C SER A 72 14.83 -5.22 -6.79
N PRO A 73 15.53 -6.13 -7.49
CA PRO A 73 14.96 -6.83 -8.65
C PRO A 73 13.69 -7.61 -8.32
N GLU A 74 13.56 -8.07 -7.09
CA GLU A 74 12.43 -8.88 -6.65
C GLU A 74 11.14 -8.06 -6.47
N THR A 75 11.28 -6.75 -6.23
CA THR A 75 10.14 -5.89 -5.91
C THR A 75 10.02 -4.64 -6.78
N ASN A 76 10.92 -4.45 -7.73
CA ASN A 76 10.96 -3.21 -8.51
C ASN A 76 9.73 -2.97 -9.38
N SER A 77 8.95 -4.00 -9.68
CA SER A 77 7.71 -3.88 -10.46
C SER A 77 6.46 -4.17 -9.64
N LEU A 78 6.60 -4.37 -8.32
CA LEU A 78 5.47 -4.63 -7.45
C LEU A 78 4.56 -3.39 -7.40
N PRO A 79 3.26 -3.54 -7.70
CA PRO A 79 2.35 -2.38 -7.62
C PRO A 79 2.26 -1.83 -6.20
N VAL A 80 2.40 -0.53 -6.07
CA VAL A 80 2.28 0.18 -4.79
C VAL A 80 1.41 1.40 -4.98
N ILE A 81 0.32 1.49 -4.21
CA ILE A 81 -0.50 2.68 -4.12
C ILE A 81 -0.11 3.40 -2.84
N ALA A 82 0.45 4.60 -2.97
CA ALA A 82 0.82 5.42 -1.83
C ALA A 82 -0.38 6.22 -1.33
N ILE A 83 -0.48 6.39 -0.02
CA ILE A 83 -1.60 7.09 0.61
C ILE A 83 -1.03 8.19 1.50
N SER A 84 -1.59 9.40 1.43
CA SER A 84 -1.13 10.52 2.26
C SER A 84 -2.19 11.61 2.38
N ALA A 85 -2.22 12.27 3.54
CA ALA A 85 -3.03 13.46 3.77
C ALA A 85 -2.30 14.74 3.36
N SER A 86 -1.01 14.67 3.08
CA SER A 86 -0.20 15.84 2.75
C SER A 86 -0.37 16.26 1.29
N ARG A 87 -0.34 17.58 1.04
CA ARG A 87 -0.38 18.12 -0.32
C ARG A 87 0.83 17.70 -1.12
N GLU A 88 1.96 17.49 -0.45
CA GLU A 88 3.21 17.05 -1.08
C GLU A 88 3.22 15.55 -1.37
N GLY A 89 2.25 14.81 -0.84
CA GLY A 89 2.24 13.36 -0.90
C GLY A 89 2.30 12.79 -2.30
N GLN A 90 1.54 13.38 -3.23
CA GLN A 90 1.51 12.88 -4.61
C GLN A 90 2.87 13.04 -5.29
N ARG A 91 3.51 14.20 -5.11
CA ARG A 91 4.84 14.45 -5.66
C ARG A 91 5.87 13.49 -5.07
N ILE A 92 5.87 13.35 -3.74
CA ILE A 92 6.79 12.46 -3.03
C ILE A 92 6.60 11.01 -3.49
N ALA A 93 5.34 10.57 -3.60
CA ALA A 93 5.01 9.22 -4.05
C ALA A 93 5.51 8.95 -5.47
N THR A 94 5.23 9.89 -6.38
CA THR A 94 5.63 9.77 -7.78
C THR A 94 7.16 9.70 -7.91
N GLU A 95 7.86 10.57 -7.21
CA GLU A 95 9.33 10.59 -7.22
C GLU A 95 9.93 9.31 -6.63
N ALA A 96 9.26 8.72 -5.63
CA ALA A 96 9.72 7.47 -5.01
C ALA A 96 9.39 6.24 -5.84
N GLY A 97 8.55 6.36 -6.86
CA GLY A 97 8.23 5.26 -7.76
C GLY A 97 6.90 4.56 -7.50
N ALA A 98 5.93 5.26 -6.88
CA ALA A 98 4.60 4.69 -6.66
C ALA A 98 3.89 4.44 -7.98
N SER A 99 3.09 3.37 -8.03
CA SER A 99 2.26 3.06 -9.19
C SER A 99 1.06 3.99 -9.28
N ASP A 100 0.53 4.41 -8.12
CA ASP A 100 -0.60 5.31 -8.03
C ASP A 100 -0.60 5.99 -6.67
N PHE A 101 -1.50 6.95 -6.47
CA PHE A 101 -1.58 7.73 -5.25
C PHE A 101 -3.04 7.93 -4.85
N LEU A 102 -3.30 7.95 -3.55
CA LEU A 102 -4.64 8.19 -2.99
C LEU A 102 -4.54 9.18 -1.84
N ALA A 103 -5.23 10.32 -1.94
CA ALA A 103 -5.23 11.35 -0.90
C ALA A 103 -6.18 10.99 0.24
N LYS A 104 -5.78 11.27 1.48
CA LYS A 104 -6.66 11.17 2.65
C LYS A 104 -7.36 12.51 2.88
N PRO A 105 -8.62 12.54 3.27
CA PRO A 105 -9.54 11.40 3.32
C PRO A 105 -9.92 10.94 1.92
N PHE A 106 -10.04 9.64 1.72
CA PHE A 106 -10.29 9.10 0.39
C PHE A 106 -11.72 8.58 0.24
N ASP A 107 -12.18 8.60 -0.99
CA ASP A 107 -13.44 8.00 -1.38
C ASP A 107 -13.25 6.48 -1.49
N LEU A 108 -14.12 5.72 -0.82
CA LEU A 108 -14.00 4.26 -0.78
C LEU A 108 -14.20 3.62 -2.15
N ASP A 109 -15.10 4.17 -2.97
CA ASP A 109 -15.30 3.66 -4.33
C ASP A 109 -14.06 3.90 -5.19
N LEU A 110 -13.42 5.03 -5.02
CA LEU A 110 -12.17 5.34 -5.72
C LEU A 110 -11.05 4.40 -5.29
N LEU A 111 -10.95 4.12 -3.99
CA LEU A 111 -9.97 3.17 -3.46
C LEU A 111 -10.15 1.80 -4.11
N VAL A 112 -11.36 1.26 -4.09
CA VAL A 112 -11.64 -0.06 -4.66
C VAL A 112 -11.32 -0.09 -6.15
N SER A 113 -11.66 0.99 -6.87
CA SER A 113 -11.38 1.10 -8.30
C SER A 113 -9.89 1.08 -8.58
N LYS A 114 -9.10 1.85 -7.84
CA LYS A 114 -7.64 1.90 -8.00
C LYS A 114 -6.98 0.56 -7.68
N VAL A 115 -7.49 -0.13 -6.67
CA VAL A 115 -7.00 -1.46 -6.30
C VAL A 115 -7.24 -2.45 -7.44
N LYS A 116 -8.44 -2.45 -8.01
CA LYS A 116 -8.77 -3.33 -9.13
C LYS A 116 -7.87 -3.07 -10.33
N GLU A 117 -7.65 -1.82 -10.67
CA GLU A 117 -6.77 -1.45 -11.79
C GLU A 117 -5.35 -1.91 -11.56
N ALA A 118 -4.82 -1.72 -10.35
CA ALA A 118 -3.44 -2.09 -10.03
C ALA A 118 -3.21 -3.60 -10.11
N ILE A 119 -4.18 -4.37 -9.67
CA ILE A 119 -4.07 -5.84 -9.65
C ILE A 119 -4.31 -6.43 -11.04
N ALA A 120 -5.16 -5.81 -11.86
CA ALA A 120 -5.48 -6.30 -13.20
C ALA A 120 -4.34 -6.05 -14.20
N ALA A 121 -3.46 -5.10 -13.90
CA ALA A 121 -2.38 -4.69 -14.81
C ALA A 121 -1.30 -5.75 -14.98
#